data_d6375a5b5865eb684df0866190ce1d1c
#
_entry.id   d6375a5b5865eb684df0866190ce1d1c
#
_cell.length_a   1.000
_cell.length_b   1.000
_cell.length_c   1.000
_cell.angle_alpha   90.00
_cell.angle_beta   90.00
_cell.angle_gamma   90.00
#
_symmetry.space_group_name_H-M   'P 1'
#
loop_
_entity.id
_entity.type
_entity.pdbx_description
1 polymer ?
#
loop_
_entity_poly.entity_id
_entity_poly.type
_entity_poly.pdbx_seq_one_letter_code
_entity_poly.pdbx_strand_id
1 'polypeptide(L)'
;MFQELKNKYLATLKSSETEDWLDYRVIRPLCYFLAVFFAKLNIHPNAVTIASMFIGAASSIFFYHGSFYYEGWSGLWLNIIGVLLLCVADLLDCTDGQLARLTGKKSRLGRILDGMAGFTWFIPIYVLLMFRFYQHHSLEFGWLGIPDTEQNALIATAVVTALALYSGFACMGPQQRLADYYIQIHLFMLKGEKGSELDSSEQQQKAYDETPSEGNRLWKYFLKTYIDYTRKQENSTPQFQQLVKLLREKYGSAGNMPAEVRQELLRESRFLMPWNALLTFNFRCGMFFLFCLIDLPLANFLFEIICLGLLTLWINRHHEACCKKVREKVQTP
;
A
#
# COMPACT_ATOMS: atom_id res chain seq x y z
N MET A 1 -29.15 9.65 17.85
CA MET A 1 -28.56 8.30 17.68
C MET A 1 -27.98 8.06 16.28
N PHE A 2 -28.78 8.07 15.17
CA PHE A 2 -28.26 7.81 13.82
C PHE A 2 -27.22 8.86 13.36
N GLN A 3 -27.49 10.14 13.56
CA GLN A 3 -26.58 11.23 13.21
C GLN A 3 -25.27 11.20 14.03
N GLU A 4 -25.36 10.84 15.29
CA GLU A 4 -24.19 10.68 16.17
C GLU A 4 -23.31 9.50 15.74
N LEU A 5 -23.92 8.37 15.36
CA LEU A 5 -23.22 7.21 14.81
C LEU A 5 -22.51 7.55 13.50
N LYS A 6 -23.19 8.29 12.62
CA LYS A 6 -22.63 8.78 11.37
C LYS A 6 -21.44 9.72 11.62
N ASN A 7 -21.55 10.64 12.57
CA ASN A 7 -20.47 11.55 12.91
C ASN A 7 -19.25 10.81 13.49
N LYS A 8 -19.48 9.81 14.35
CA LYS A 8 -18.40 8.95 14.90
C LYS A 8 -17.73 8.14 13.77
N TYR A 9 -18.50 7.58 12.84
CA TYR A 9 -17.96 6.89 11.66
C TYR A 9 -17.11 7.83 10.80
N LEU A 10 -17.64 9.01 10.44
CA LEU A 10 -16.93 9.99 9.63
C LEU A 10 -15.63 10.47 10.28
N ALA A 11 -15.58 10.56 11.60
CA ALA A 11 -14.37 10.90 12.35
C ALA A 11 -13.27 9.81 12.27
N THR A 12 -13.61 8.57 11.87
CA THR A 12 -12.65 7.48 11.66
C THR A 12 -12.08 7.43 10.24
N LEU A 13 -12.64 8.19 9.29
CA LEU A 13 -12.18 8.23 7.90
C LEU A 13 -11.08 9.28 7.71
N LYS A 14 -10.13 9.01 6.82
CA LYS A 14 -9.11 10.01 6.43
C LYS A 14 -9.71 11.08 5.51
N SER A 15 -10.28 10.69 4.37
CA SER A 15 -10.98 11.58 3.42
C SER A 15 -11.78 10.77 2.39
N SER A 16 -12.96 11.27 2.00
CA SER A 16 -13.77 10.63 0.94
C SER A 16 -13.17 10.80 -0.48
N GLU A 17 -12.22 11.73 -0.68
CA GLU A 17 -11.57 11.94 -1.98
C GLU A 17 -10.35 11.02 -2.18
N THR A 18 -9.83 10.42 -1.11
CA THR A 18 -8.63 9.57 -1.16
C THR A 18 -8.90 8.09 -0.92
N GLU A 19 -10.11 7.75 -0.46
CA GLU A 19 -10.53 6.36 -0.29
C GLU A 19 -11.08 5.82 -1.62
N ASP A 20 -10.72 4.60 -1.98
CA ASP A 20 -11.28 3.92 -3.15
C ASP A 20 -12.79 3.72 -2.98
N TRP A 21 -13.53 3.59 -4.09
CA TRP A 21 -14.98 3.40 -4.04
C TRP A 21 -15.37 2.17 -3.21
N LEU A 22 -14.63 1.06 -3.36
CA LEU A 22 -14.85 -0.18 -2.62
C LEU A 22 -14.57 0.02 -1.13
N ASP A 23 -13.46 0.68 -0.80
CA ASP A 23 -13.11 1.03 0.58
C ASP A 23 -14.21 1.88 1.21
N TYR A 24 -14.55 2.98 0.58
CA TYR A 24 -15.50 3.94 1.15
C TYR A 24 -16.89 3.35 1.36
N ARG A 25 -17.40 2.53 0.40
CA ARG A 25 -18.76 2.01 0.40
C ARG A 25 -18.93 0.70 1.14
N VAL A 26 -17.91 -0.15 1.17
CA VAL A 26 -18.00 -1.53 1.68
C VAL A 26 -17.02 -1.79 2.82
N ILE A 27 -15.72 -1.63 2.57
CA ILE A 27 -14.70 -2.07 3.52
C ILE A 27 -14.74 -1.21 4.79
N ARG A 28 -14.71 0.12 4.67
CA ARG A 28 -14.70 1.02 5.84
C ARG A 28 -15.91 0.91 6.75
N PRO A 29 -17.17 0.78 6.24
CA PRO A 29 -18.32 0.47 7.09
C PRO A 29 -18.20 -0.86 7.84
N LEU A 30 -17.74 -1.93 7.16
CA LEU A 30 -17.53 -3.23 7.79
C LEU A 30 -16.45 -3.16 8.88
N CYS A 31 -15.31 -2.52 8.58
CA CYS A 31 -14.26 -2.28 9.56
C CYS A 31 -14.77 -1.50 10.78
N TYR A 32 -15.63 -0.51 10.58
CA TYR A 32 -16.22 0.26 11.68
C TYR A 32 -17.09 -0.61 12.59
N PHE A 33 -17.93 -1.48 12.01
CA PHE A 33 -18.73 -2.42 12.81
C PHE A 33 -17.84 -3.36 13.62
N LEU A 34 -16.79 -3.92 13.01
CA LEU A 34 -15.84 -4.76 13.70
C LEU A 34 -15.07 -3.99 14.78
N ALA A 35 -14.65 -2.75 14.51
CA ALA A 35 -13.97 -1.90 15.48
C ALA A 35 -14.86 -1.62 16.71
N VAL A 36 -16.15 -1.32 16.50
CA VAL A 36 -17.11 -1.14 17.59
C VAL A 36 -17.30 -2.44 18.39
N PHE A 37 -17.38 -3.58 17.69
CA PHE A 37 -17.50 -4.90 18.34
C PHE A 37 -16.27 -5.22 19.18
N PHE A 38 -15.06 -5.05 18.64
CA PHE A 38 -13.80 -5.29 19.36
C PHE A 38 -13.58 -4.28 20.49
N ALA A 39 -14.03 -3.02 20.34
CA ALA A 39 -14.00 -2.04 21.41
C ALA A 39 -14.86 -2.46 22.59
N LYS A 40 -16.07 -3.01 22.35
CA LYS A 40 -16.95 -3.56 23.42
C LYS A 40 -16.31 -4.73 24.15
N LEU A 41 -15.54 -5.56 23.45
CA LEU A 41 -14.78 -6.68 24.03
C LEU A 41 -13.45 -6.23 24.65
N ASN A 42 -13.14 -4.93 24.64
CA ASN A 42 -11.88 -4.36 25.11
C ASN A 42 -10.62 -4.97 24.46
N ILE A 43 -10.73 -5.45 23.21
CA ILE A 43 -9.62 -5.98 22.45
C ILE A 43 -8.67 -4.83 22.07
N HIS A 44 -7.37 -5.06 22.24
CA HIS A 44 -6.37 -4.07 21.90
C HIS A 44 -6.12 -4.04 20.35
N PRO A 45 -5.98 -2.85 19.72
CA PRO A 45 -5.72 -2.77 18.27
C PRO A 45 -4.56 -3.65 17.79
N ASN A 46 -3.42 -3.66 18.50
CA ASN A 46 -2.28 -4.49 18.14
C ASN A 46 -2.59 -6.00 18.08
N ALA A 47 -3.54 -6.48 18.88
CA ALA A 47 -3.95 -7.90 18.83
C ALA A 47 -4.70 -8.21 17.52
N VAL A 48 -5.46 -7.25 17.01
CA VAL A 48 -6.18 -7.36 15.72
C VAL A 48 -5.16 -7.37 14.58
N THR A 49 -4.15 -6.48 14.60
CA THR A 49 -3.06 -6.47 13.63
C THR A 49 -2.29 -7.80 13.62
N ILE A 50 -1.94 -8.33 14.80
CA ILE A 50 -1.25 -9.62 14.90
C ILE A 50 -2.12 -10.76 14.35
N ALA A 51 -3.42 -10.75 14.63
CA ALA A 51 -4.34 -11.76 14.08
C ALA A 51 -4.40 -11.67 12.54
N SER A 52 -4.45 -10.46 11.97
CA SER A 52 -4.41 -10.25 10.51
C SER A 52 -3.13 -10.81 9.89
N MET A 53 -1.97 -10.59 10.53
CA MET A 53 -0.68 -11.13 10.07
C MET A 53 -0.71 -12.67 9.97
N PHE A 54 -1.21 -13.36 11.00
CA PHE A 54 -1.29 -14.82 11.00
C PHE A 54 -2.28 -15.35 9.96
N ILE A 55 -3.45 -14.73 9.84
CA ILE A 55 -4.48 -15.13 8.88
C ILE A 55 -3.98 -14.92 7.45
N GLY A 56 -3.37 -13.76 7.17
CA GLY A 56 -2.79 -13.46 5.88
C GLY A 56 -1.63 -14.40 5.52
N ALA A 57 -0.74 -14.70 6.45
CA ALA A 57 0.32 -15.67 6.23
C ALA A 57 -0.24 -17.09 5.97
N ALA A 58 -1.29 -17.50 6.70
CA ALA A 58 -1.92 -18.81 6.52
C ALA A 58 -2.57 -18.97 5.13
N SER A 59 -3.01 -17.87 4.47
CA SER A 59 -3.55 -17.91 3.11
C SER A 59 -2.56 -18.50 2.11
N SER A 60 -1.27 -18.37 2.35
CA SER A 60 -0.20 -18.87 1.49
C SER A 60 -0.25 -20.41 1.29
N ILE A 61 -0.65 -21.14 2.32
CA ILE A 61 -0.79 -22.61 2.26
C ILE A 61 -1.88 -23.00 1.25
N PHE A 62 -2.97 -22.22 1.23
CA PHE A 62 -4.08 -22.46 0.32
C PHE A 62 -3.70 -22.12 -1.13
N PHE A 63 -2.95 -21.04 -1.36
CA PHE A 63 -2.43 -20.72 -2.69
C PHE A 63 -1.38 -21.72 -3.18
N TYR A 64 -0.62 -22.32 -2.28
CA TYR A 64 0.32 -23.37 -2.63
C TYR A 64 -0.37 -24.60 -3.22
N HIS A 65 -1.47 -25.07 -2.61
CA HIS A 65 -2.29 -26.19 -3.09
C HIS A 65 -3.38 -25.80 -4.08
N GLY A 66 -3.61 -24.49 -4.26
CA GLY A 66 -4.71 -23.95 -5.05
C GLY A 66 -4.38 -23.96 -6.54
N SER A 67 -4.73 -25.03 -7.27
CA SER A 67 -4.64 -25.09 -8.72
C SER A 67 -5.80 -25.87 -9.31
N PHE A 68 -6.54 -25.25 -10.22
CA PHE A 68 -7.59 -25.97 -10.96
C PHE A 68 -6.98 -26.96 -11.95
N TYR A 69 -5.86 -26.61 -12.55
CA TYR A 69 -5.20 -27.45 -13.54
C TYR A 69 -4.67 -28.76 -12.95
N TYR A 70 -4.04 -28.71 -11.76
CA TYR A 70 -3.45 -29.89 -11.13
C TYR A 70 -4.41 -30.64 -10.23
N GLU A 71 -5.30 -29.95 -9.50
CA GLU A 71 -6.15 -30.48 -8.45
C GLU A 71 -7.66 -30.40 -8.80
N GLY A 72 -8.01 -29.87 -9.97
CA GLY A 72 -9.41 -29.70 -10.38
C GLY A 72 -10.22 -28.79 -9.46
N TRP A 73 -11.45 -29.17 -9.19
CA TRP A 73 -12.36 -28.37 -8.34
C TRP A 73 -11.85 -28.19 -6.91
N SER A 74 -11.12 -29.16 -6.35
CA SER A 74 -10.53 -29.02 -5.01
C SER A 74 -9.49 -27.91 -4.97
N GLY A 75 -8.64 -27.81 -5.96
CA GLY A 75 -7.66 -26.73 -6.08
C GLY A 75 -8.30 -25.35 -6.27
N LEU A 76 -9.38 -25.26 -7.05
CA LEU A 76 -10.14 -24.00 -7.17
C LEU A 76 -10.74 -23.56 -5.82
N TRP A 77 -11.34 -24.49 -5.06
CA TRP A 77 -11.83 -24.18 -3.72
C TRP A 77 -10.75 -23.74 -2.76
N LEU A 78 -9.55 -24.34 -2.84
CA LEU A 78 -8.40 -23.92 -2.04
C LEU A 78 -7.96 -22.49 -2.41
N ASN A 79 -7.89 -22.14 -3.70
CA ASN A 79 -7.65 -20.77 -4.12
C ASN A 79 -8.71 -19.79 -3.56
N ILE A 80 -9.99 -20.15 -3.62
CA ILE A 80 -11.08 -19.32 -3.08
C ILE A 80 -10.90 -19.12 -1.56
N ILE A 81 -10.58 -20.18 -0.83
CA ILE A 81 -10.32 -20.08 0.63
C ILE A 81 -9.11 -19.18 0.90
N GLY A 82 -8.02 -19.32 0.14
CA GLY A 82 -6.85 -18.46 0.24
C GLY A 82 -7.20 -16.97 0.02
N VAL A 83 -8.01 -16.68 -1.00
CA VAL A 83 -8.55 -15.35 -1.28
C VAL A 83 -9.38 -14.82 -0.12
N LEU A 84 -10.32 -15.62 0.40
CA LEU A 84 -11.16 -15.22 1.52
C LEU A 84 -10.35 -14.95 2.78
N LEU A 85 -9.34 -15.77 3.09
CA LEU A 85 -8.44 -15.54 4.23
C LEU A 85 -7.67 -14.23 4.08
N LEU A 86 -7.17 -13.93 2.88
CA LEU A 86 -6.46 -12.67 2.64
C LEU A 86 -7.39 -11.47 2.72
N CYS A 87 -8.63 -11.58 2.22
CA CYS A 87 -9.66 -10.54 2.41
C CYS A 87 -9.98 -10.32 3.90
N VAL A 88 -10.06 -11.38 4.71
CA VAL A 88 -10.28 -11.26 6.16
C VAL A 88 -9.07 -10.61 6.83
N ALA A 89 -7.85 -10.95 6.42
CA ALA A 89 -6.64 -10.32 6.94
C ALA A 89 -6.62 -8.81 6.66
N ASP A 90 -6.92 -8.40 5.42
CA ASP A 90 -7.02 -6.99 5.02
C ASP A 90 -8.13 -6.24 5.78
N LEU A 91 -9.30 -6.87 5.94
CA LEU A 91 -10.40 -6.31 6.72
C LEU A 91 -10.01 -6.11 8.21
N LEU A 92 -9.26 -7.03 8.81
CA LEU A 92 -8.77 -6.90 10.18
C LEU A 92 -7.71 -5.81 10.30
N ASP A 93 -6.80 -5.70 9.35
CA ASP A 93 -5.78 -4.65 9.28
C ASP A 93 -6.43 -3.26 9.19
N CYS A 94 -7.39 -3.08 8.28
CA CYS A 94 -8.19 -1.86 8.22
C CYS A 94 -8.96 -1.57 9.52
N THR A 95 -9.39 -2.61 10.23
CA THR A 95 -10.17 -2.51 11.47
C THR A 95 -9.32 -2.02 12.63
N ASP A 96 -8.06 -2.45 12.76
CA ASP A 96 -7.19 -2.07 13.88
C ASP A 96 -6.92 -0.56 13.91
N GLY A 97 -6.69 0.06 12.75
CA GLY A 97 -6.53 1.50 12.62
C GLY A 97 -7.80 2.27 13.01
N GLN A 98 -8.99 1.76 12.64
CA GLN A 98 -10.25 2.37 13.08
C GLN A 98 -10.49 2.16 14.58
N LEU A 99 -10.19 0.98 15.11
CA LEU A 99 -10.26 0.66 16.53
C LEU A 99 -9.33 1.55 17.36
N ALA A 100 -8.09 1.77 16.88
CA ALA A 100 -7.14 2.67 17.54
C ALA A 100 -7.65 4.12 17.57
N ARG A 101 -8.29 4.59 16.49
CA ARG A 101 -8.91 5.93 16.46
C ARG A 101 -10.14 6.01 17.35
N LEU A 102 -10.99 4.99 17.33
CA LEU A 102 -12.22 4.94 18.12
C LEU A 102 -11.96 4.90 19.63
N THR A 103 -10.95 4.12 20.07
CA THR A 103 -10.61 3.91 21.47
C THR A 103 -9.55 4.85 22.02
N GLY A 104 -8.88 5.64 21.17
CA GLY A 104 -7.73 6.46 21.53
C GLY A 104 -6.45 5.66 21.84
N LYS A 105 -6.47 4.33 21.69
CA LYS A 105 -5.35 3.43 22.02
C LYS A 105 -4.31 3.38 20.86
N LYS A 106 -3.77 4.54 20.50
CA LYS A 106 -2.67 4.61 19.52
C LYS A 106 -1.34 4.27 20.17
N SER A 107 -0.53 3.41 19.54
CA SER A 107 0.79 3.03 20.04
C SER A 107 1.87 3.09 18.95
N ARG A 108 3.12 3.33 19.38
CA ARG A 108 4.29 3.26 18.46
C ARG A 108 4.46 1.86 17.89
N LEU A 109 4.25 0.83 18.72
CA LEU A 109 4.30 -0.56 18.28
C LEU A 109 3.21 -0.86 17.25
N GLY A 110 1.97 -0.37 17.44
CA GLY A 110 0.89 -0.55 16.49
C GLY A 110 1.22 0.00 15.11
N ARG A 111 1.84 1.19 15.03
CA ARG A 111 2.29 1.78 13.74
C ARG A 111 3.36 0.94 13.05
N ILE A 112 4.27 0.31 13.81
CA ILE A 112 5.29 -0.60 13.27
C ILE A 112 4.64 -1.87 12.73
N LEU A 113 3.72 -2.47 13.49
CA LEU A 113 3.01 -3.70 13.11
C LEU A 113 2.17 -3.47 11.85
N ASP A 114 1.39 -2.38 11.79
CA ASP A 114 0.60 -1.96 10.62
C ASP A 114 1.48 -1.84 9.36
N GLY A 115 2.63 -1.16 9.46
CA GLY A 115 3.58 -1.06 8.36
C GLY A 115 4.25 -2.39 7.95
N MET A 116 4.17 -3.43 8.77
CA MET A 116 4.75 -4.75 8.50
C MET A 116 3.71 -5.77 8.01
N ALA A 117 2.42 -5.52 8.18
CA ALA A 117 1.35 -6.47 7.91
C ALA A 117 1.42 -7.04 6.49
N GLY A 118 1.50 -6.19 5.47
CA GLY A 118 1.61 -6.61 4.08
C GLY A 118 2.82 -7.52 3.79
N PHE A 119 3.98 -7.25 4.38
CA PHE A 119 5.15 -8.13 4.22
C PHE A 119 4.93 -9.50 4.84
N THR A 120 4.25 -9.58 5.99
CA THR A 120 3.97 -10.88 6.65
C THR A 120 2.99 -11.74 5.86
N TRP A 121 2.15 -11.15 5.00
CA TRP A 121 1.26 -11.89 4.11
C TRP A 121 1.97 -12.30 2.82
N PHE A 122 2.59 -11.36 2.12
CA PHE A 122 3.11 -11.61 0.77
C PHE A 122 4.42 -12.39 0.74
N ILE A 123 5.29 -12.27 1.74
CA ILE A 123 6.52 -13.08 1.76
C ILE A 123 6.22 -14.59 1.76
N PRO A 124 5.38 -15.13 2.69
CA PRO A 124 5.02 -16.55 2.64
C PRO A 124 4.30 -16.95 1.35
N ILE A 125 3.39 -16.10 0.83
CA ILE A 125 2.69 -16.36 -0.43
C ILE A 125 3.69 -16.52 -1.56
N TYR A 126 4.62 -15.59 -1.74
CA TYR A 126 5.61 -15.64 -2.81
C TYR A 126 6.54 -16.84 -2.67
N VAL A 127 7.02 -17.10 -1.46
CA VAL A 127 7.88 -18.28 -1.19
C VAL A 127 7.16 -19.59 -1.55
N LEU A 128 5.92 -19.77 -1.11
CA LEU A 128 5.16 -20.98 -1.39
C LEU A 128 4.76 -21.10 -2.87
N LEU A 129 4.49 -20.00 -3.56
CA LEU A 129 4.27 -20.01 -5.01
C LEU A 129 5.53 -20.44 -5.78
N MET A 130 6.74 -20.10 -5.30
CA MET A 130 7.98 -20.59 -5.92
C MET A 130 8.14 -22.10 -5.73
N PHE A 131 7.85 -22.62 -4.53
CA PHE A 131 7.85 -24.06 -4.28
C PHE A 131 6.80 -24.80 -5.13
N ARG A 132 5.59 -24.24 -5.22
CA ARG A 132 4.54 -24.77 -6.10
C ARG A 132 5.01 -24.82 -7.55
N PHE A 133 5.61 -23.76 -8.07
CA PHE A 133 6.11 -23.72 -9.44
C PHE A 133 7.22 -24.77 -9.68
N TYR A 134 8.13 -24.93 -8.75
CA TYR A 134 9.17 -25.95 -8.86
C TYR A 134 8.60 -27.37 -8.97
N GLN A 135 7.50 -27.67 -8.26
CA GLN A 135 6.85 -28.98 -8.27
C GLN A 135 5.86 -29.15 -9.43
N HIS A 136 5.22 -28.09 -9.87
CA HIS A 136 4.12 -28.05 -10.81
C HIS A 136 4.33 -26.96 -11.86
N HIS A 137 5.15 -27.22 -12.87
CA HIS A 137 5.50 -26.26 -13.94
C HIS A 137 5.08 -26.75 -15.34
N SER A 138 4.42 -27.89 -15.44
CA SER A 138 4.07 -28.51 -16.74
C SER A 138 3.10 -27.64 -17.56
N LEU A 139 2.24 -26.85 -16.93
CA LEU A 139 1.33 -25.93 -17.61
C LEU A 139 2.10 -24.83 -18.33
N GLU A 140 3.01 -24.15 -17.63
CA GLU A 140 3.82 -23.06 -18.17
C GLU A 140 4.83 -23.58 -19.21
N PHE A 141 5.42 -24.75 -18.97
CA PHE A 141 6.34 -25.37 -19.90
C PHE A 141 5.64 -25.78 -21.21
N GLY A 142 4.39 -26.31 -21.10
CA GLY A 142 3.59 -26.63 -22.26
C GLY A 142 3.27 -25.41 -23.11
N TRP A 143 2.94 -24.28 -22.49
CA TRP A 143 2.67 -23.05 -23.21
C TRP A 143 3.89 -22.41 -23.86
N LEU A 144 5.05 -22.50 -23.21
CA LEU A 144 6.31 -21.94 -23.70
C LEU A 144 7.09 -22.90 -24.61
N GLY A 145 6.60 -24.15 -24.80
CA GLY A 145 7.29 -25.16 -25.57
C GLY A 145 8.64 -25.60 -24.96
N ILE A 146 8.78 -25.49 -23.65
CA ILE A 146 10.00 -25.86 -22.91
C ILE A 146 9.94 -27.35 -22.59
N PRO A 147 11.00 -28.14 -22.93
CA PRO A 147 11.08 -29.54 -22.55
C PRO A 147 11.07 -29.71 -21.03
N ASP A 148 10.25 -30.62 -20.52
CA ASP A 148 10.14 -30.91 -19.08
C ASP A 148 11.34 -31.76 -18.63
N THR A 149 12.40 -31.09 -18.21
CA THR A 149 13.62 -31.67 -17.67
C THR A 149 13.95 -31.02 -16.33
N GLU A 150 14.60 -31.75 -15.44
CA GLU A 150 15.01 -31.23 -14.13
C GLU A 150 15.87 -29.95 -14.27
N GLN A 151 16.77 -29.90 -15.25
CA GLN A 151 17.59 -28.72 -15.51
C GLN A 151 16.74 -27.52 -15.90
N ASN A 152 15.76 -27.68 -16.80
CA ASN A 152 14.87 -26.60 -17.21
C ASN A 152 13.98 -26.16 -16.05
N ALA A 153 13.50 -27.08 -15.23
CA ALA A 153 12.72 -26.78 -14.03
C ALA A 153 13.52 -25.91 -13.03
N LEU A 154 14.78 -26.26 -12.77
CA LEU A 154 15.65 -25.47 -11.90
C LEU A 154 15.92 -24.06 -12.47
N ILE A 155 16.25 -23.96 -13.75
CA ILE A 155 16.51 -22.67 -14.41
C ILE A 155 15.26 -21.80 -14.39
N ALA A 156 14.10 -22.35 -14.76
CA ALA A 156 12.84 -21.64 -14.78
C ALA A 156 12.45 -21.16 -13.36
N THR A 157 12.62 -22.01 -12.35
CA THR A 157 12.36 -21.63 -10.94
C THR A 157 13.29 -20.51 -10.50
N ALA A 158 14.57 -20.53 -10.87
CA ALA A 158 15.49 -19.45 -10.57
C ALA A 158 15.06 -18.12 -11.23
N VAL A 159 14.63 -18.17 -12.51
CA VAL A 159 14.13 -17.00 -13.25
C VAL A 159 12.85 -16.46 -12.60
N VAL A 160 11.87 -17.31 -12.28
CA VAL A 160 10.62 -16.90 -11.64
C VAL A 160 10.88 -16.32 -10.24
N THR A 161 11.81 -16.92 -9.48
CA THR A 161 12.24 -16.39 -8.17
C THR A 161 12.86 -15.00 -8.32
N ALA A 162 13.72 -14.79 -9.31
CA ALA A 162 14.30 -13.48 -9.58
C ALA A 162 13.22 -12.45 -9.96
N LEU A 163 12.23 -12.83 -10.76
CA LEU A 163 11.09 -11.98 -11.10
C LEU A 163 10.23 -11.65 -9.86
N ALA A 164 9.98 -12.63 -8.98
CA ALA A 164 9.23 -12.43 -7.74
C ALA A 164 9.95 -11.45 -6.79
N LEU A 165 11.27 -11.63 -6.62
CA LEU A 165 12.09 -10.72 -5.82
C LEU A 165 12.11 -9.30 -6.41
N TYR A 166 12.27 -9.19 -7.72
CA TYR A 166 12.25 -7.89 -8.40
C TYR A 166 10.87 -7.22 -8.29
N SER A 167 9.78 -7.96 -8.53
CA SER A 167 8.40 -7.46 -8.34
C SER A 167 8.18 -6.97 -6.91
N GLY A 168 8.49 -7.78 -5.89
CA GLY A 168 8.24 -7.44 -4.49
C GLY A 168 9.10 -6.27 -3.98
N PHE A 169 10.41 -6.31 -4.21
CA PHE A 169 11.33 -5.33 -3.63
C PHE A 169 11.57 -4.10 -4.49
N ALA A 170 11.71 -4.28 -5.81
CA ALA A 170 12.03 -3.19 -6.73
C ALA A 170 10.82 -2.50 -7.34
N CYS A 171 9.66 -3.17 -7.39
CA CYS A 171 8.44 -2.62 -7.98
C CYS A 171 7.39 -2.30 -6.92
N MET A 172 6.83 -3.28 -6.22
CA MET A 172 5.71 -3.12 -5.31
C MET A 172 5.98 -2.06 -4.23
N GLY A 173 7.08 -2.18 -3.51
CA GLY A 173 7.44 -1.24 -2.44
C GLY A 173 7.57 0.22 -2.91
N PRO A 174 8.36 0.53 -3.95
CA PRO A 174 8.44 1.88 -4.52
C PRO A 174 7.13 2.42 -5.07
N GLN A 175 6.32 1.59 -5.72
CA GLN A 175 5.03 1.99 -6.30
C GLN A 175 4.02 2.35 -5.21
N GLN A 176 3.88 1.53 -4.16
CA GLN A 176 3.01 1.81 -3.02
C GLN A 176 3.46 3.06 -2.25
N ARG A 177 4.76 3.20 -2.02
CA ARG A 177 5.33 4.38 -1.38
C ARG A 177 5.00 5.67 -2.12
N LEU A 178 5.06 5.64 -3.45
CA LEU A 178 4.76 6.80 -4.27
C LEU A 178 3.25 7.07 -4.30
N ALA A 179 2.43 6.02 -4.38
CA ALA A 179 0.97 6.13 -4.31
C ALA A 179 0.51 6.76 -2.98
N ASP A 180 1.07 6.31 -1.86
CA ASP A 180 0.79 6.89 -0.53
C ASP A 180 1.22 8.35 -0.47
N TYR A 181 2.38 8.70 -1.03
CA TYR A 181 2.85 10.07 -1.07
C TYR A 181 1.91 11.00 -1.85
N TYR A 182 1.38 10.57 -2.99
CA TYR A 182 0.40 11.35 -3.74
C TYR A 182 -0.91 11.54 -2.98
N ILE A 183 -1.34 10.56 -2.20
CA ILE A 183 -2.48 10.71 -1.28
C ILE A 183 -2.19 11.81 -0.26
N GLN A 184 -0.99 11.84 0.33
CA GLN A 184 -0.61 12.87 1.30
C GLN A 184 -0.49 14.25 0.67
N ILE A 185 0.05 14.35 -0.55
CA ILE A 185 0.08 15.60 -1.32
C ILE A 185 -1.34 16.09 -1.62
N HIS A 186 -2.24 15.20 -2.04
CA HIS A 186 -3.64 15.56 -2.28
C HIS A 186 -4.32 16.07 -1.00
N LEU A 187 -4.17 15.37 0.12
CA LEU A 187 -4.70 15.77 1.42
C LEU A 187 -4.13 17.13 1.87
N PHE A 188 -2.85 17.38 1.64
CA PHE A 188 -2.22 18.66 1.92
C PHE A 188 -2.84 19.81 1.10
N MET A 189 -3.09 19.57 -0.20
CA MET A 189 -3.77 20.58 -1.02
C MET A 189 -5.23 20.80 -0.62
N LEU A 190 -5.92 19.74 -0.16
CA LEU A 190 -7.33 19.78 0.23
C LEU A 190 -7.54 20.42 1.61
N LYS A 191 -6.75 20.01 2.62
CA LYS A 191 -6.97 20.33 4.04
C LYS A 191 -5.87 21.20 4.66
N GLY A 192 -4.77 21.45 3.94
CA GLY A 192 -3.59 22.14 4.46
C GLY A 192 -2.71 21.28 5.38
N GLU A 193 -1.72 21.91 6.01
CA GLU A 193 -0.71 21.22 6.84
C GLU A 193 -1.30 20.40 8.00
N LYS A 194 -2.37 20.89 8.64
CA LYS A 194 -3.01 20.21 9.79
C LYS A 194 -3.83 18.98 9.39
N GLY A 195 -4.18 18.84 8.12
CA GLY A 195 -5.05 17.78 7.62
C GLY A 195 -4.34 16.68 6.84
N SER A 196 -3.02 16.77 6.69
CA SER A 196 -2.18 15.83 5.97
C SER A 196 -1.05 15.32 6.86
N GLU A 197 -0.56 14.12 6.54
CA GLU A 197 0.67 13.55 7.11
C GLU A 197 1.83 13.72 6.10
N LEU A 198 1.90 14.91 5.47
CA LEU A 198 2.98 15.23 4.53
C LEU A 198 4.23 15.62 5.30
N ASP A 199 4.91 14.60 5.82
CA ASP A 199 6.14 14.75 6.56
C ASP A 199 7.33 15.07 5.64
N SER A 200 8.35 15.75 6.17
CA SER A 200 9.64 15.88 5.50
C SER A 200 10.71 15.01 6.17
N SER A 201 11.65 14.52 5.37
CA SER A 201 12.78 13.73 5.90
C SER A 201 13.62 14.51 6.91
N GLU A 202 13.68 15.83 6.78
CA GLU A 202 14.35 16.72 7.74
C GLU A 202 13.62 16.75 9.10
N GLN A 203 12.29 16.84 9.11
CA GLN A 203 11.49 16.81 10.35
C GLN A 203 11.64 15.46 11.06
N GLN A 204 11.62 14.37 10.31
CA GLN A 204 11.82 13.03 10.86
C GLN A 204 13.24 12.83 11.37
N GLN A 205 14.26 13.43 10.73
CA GLN A 205 15.64 13.40 11.21
C GLN A 205 15.76 14.13 12.57
N LYS A 206 15.15 15.29 12.74
CA LYS A 206 15.11 15.99 14.02
C LYS A 206 14.46 15.14 15.12
N ALA A 207 13.33 14.50 14.81
CA ALA A 207 12.67 13.58 15.77
C ALA A 207 13.55 12.39 16.15
N TYR A 208 14.35 11.86 15.21
CA TYR A 208 15.34 10.81 15.47
C TYR A 208 16.46 11.30 16.40
N ASP A 209 17.00 12.49 16.13
CA ASP A 209 18.12 13.06 16.89
C ASP A 209 17.70 13.41 18.33
N GLU A 210 16.45 13.92 18.51
CA GLU A 210 15.87 14.23 19.81
C GLU A 210 15.47 12.99 20.62
N THR A 211 15.36 11.81 19.98
CA THR A 211 14.96 10.57 20.67
C THR A 211 16.18 9.93 21.37
N PRO A 212 16.17 9.75 22.71
CA PRO A 212 17.26 9.07 23.43
C PRO A 212 17.42 7.62 22.92
N SER A 213 18.67 7.15 22.83
CA SER A 213 18.95 5.79 22.37
C SER A 213 18.61 4.71 23.41
N GLU A 214 18.71 5.07 24.69
CA GLU A 214 18.45 4.17 25.82
C GLU A 214 16.95 3.88 25.93
N GLY A 215 16.59 2.59 25.96
CA GLY A 215 15.18 2.14 26.01
C GLY A 215 14.39 2.31 24.70
N ASN A 216 14.95 2.96 23.65
CA ASN A 216 14.22 3.30 22.42
C ASN A 216 14.84 2.68 21.14
N ARG A 217 15.64 1.62 21.23
CA ARG A 217 16.35 1.04 20.08
C ARG A 217 15.44 0.67 18.92
N LEU A 218 14.32 -0.02 19.20
CA LEU A 218 13.35 -0.43 18.16
C LEU A 218 12.69 0.78 17.52
N TRP A 219 12.32 1.79 18.32
CA TRP A 219 11.72 3.02 17.82
C TRP A 219 12.72 3.84 16.96
N LYS A 220 13.96 3.93 17.37
CA LYS A 220 15.01 4.59 16.56
C LYS A 220 15.26 3.86 15.25
N TYR A 221 15.25 2.52 15.25
CA TYR A 221 15.34 1.75 14.02
C TYR A 221 14.15 2.05 13.08
N PHE A 222 12.93 2.09 13.63
CA PHE A 222 11.74 2.47 12.86
C PHE A 222 11.86 3.90 12.30
N LEU A 223 12.26 4.88 13.13
CA LEU A 223 12.45 6.26 12.65
C LEU A 223 13.50 6.33 11.53
N LYS A 224 14.61 5.61 11.65
CA LYS A 224 15.62 5.54 10.58
C LYS A 224 15.05 5.00 9.28
N THR A 225 14.28 3.92 9.35
CA THR A 225 13.60 3.34 8.18
C THR A 225 12.58 4.32 7.60
N TYR A 226 11.85 5.04 8.46
CA TYR A 226 10.85 6.02 8.06
C TYR A 226 11.49 7.27 7.42
N ILE A 227 12.65 7.72 7.90
CA ILE A 227 13.46 8.77 7.26
C ILE A 227 13.86 8.36 5.84
N ASP A 228 14.38 7.14 5.68
CA ASP A 228 14.75 6.62 4.35
C ASP A 228 13.54 6.49 3.42
N TYR A 229 12.39 6.08 3.96
CA TYR A 229 11.12 6.01 3.23
C TYR A 229 10.70 7.40 2.73
N THR A 230 10.66 8.41 3.61
CA THR A 230 10.28 9.79 3.28
C THR A 230 11.28 10.42 2.30
N ARG A 231 12.58 10.22 2.50
CA ARG A 231 13.63 10.71 1.60
C ARG A 231 13.50 10.13 0.18
N LYS A 232 13.10 8.85 0.06
CA LYS A 232 12.83 8.24 -1.25
C LYS A 232 11.57 8.81 -1.90
N GLN A 233 10.54 9.21 -1.14
CA GLN A 233 9.38 9.94 -1.65
C GLN A 233 9.79 11.31 -2.20
N GLU A 234 10.54 12.09 -1.43
CA GLU A 234 11.06 13.41 -1.83
C GLU A 234 11.93 13.32 -3.09
N ASN A 235 12.85 12.36 -3.16
CA ASN A 235 13.72 12.15 -4.31
C ASN A 235 12.95 11.75 -5.58
N SER A 236 11.79 11.12 -5.43
CA SER A 236 10.94 10.72 -6.56
C SER A 236 10.12 11.89 -7.12
N THR A 237 10.04 13.03 -6.39
CA THR A 237 9.22 14.19 -6.74
C THR A 237 9.98 15.52 -6.68
N PRO A 238 11.10 15.67 -7.42
CA PRO A 238 11.99 16.83 -7.31
C PRO A 238 11.31 18.17 -7.69
N GLN A 239 10.39 18.18 -8.66
CA GLN A 239 9.68 19.41 -9.05
C GLN A 239 8.69 19.85 -7.97
N PHE A 240 8.01 18.89 -7.35
CA PHE A 240 7.14 19.16 -6.21
C PHE A 240 7.94 19.74 -5.02
N GLN A 241 9.11 19.17 -4.69
CA GLN A 241 9.96 19.69 -3.61
C GLN A 241 10.42 21.13 -3.88
N GLN A 242 10.81 21.43 -5.14
CA GLN A 242 11.18 22.78 -5.54
C GLN A 242 10.01 23.75 -5.47
N LEU A 243 8.79 23.30 -5.84
CA LEU A 243 7.57 24.10 -5.70
C LEU A 243 7.26 24.39 -4.24
N VAL A 244 7.30 23.37 -3.36
CA VAL A 244 7.06 23.54 -1.91
C VAL A 244 8.06 24.52 -1.29
N LYS A 245 9.34 24.41 -1.66
CA LYS A 245 10.39 25.36 -1.22
C LYS A 245 10.08 26.79 -1.65
N LEU A 246 9.76 27.01 -2.93
CA LEU A 246 9.40 28.32 -3.46
C LEU A 246 8.16 28.91 -2.75
N LEU A 247 7.13 28.09 -2.50
CA LEU A 247 5.92 28.52 -1.79
C LEU A 247 6.22 28.94 -0.34
N ARG A 248 7.11 28.20 0.34
CA ARG A 248 7.57 28.57 1.69
C ARG A 248 8.33 29.89 1.70
N GLU A 249 9.24 30.10 0.74
CA GLU A 249 10.02 31.35 0.61
C GLU A 249 9.12 32.55 0.29
N LYS A 250 8.12 32.40 -0.58
CA LYS A 250 7.27 33.49 -1.04
C LYS A 250 6.13 33.82 -0.07
N TYR A 251 5.56 32.80 0.63
CA TYR A 251 4.35 32.95 1.45
C TYR A 251 4.54 32.57 2.93
N GLY A 252 5.78 32.27 3.37
CA GLY A 252 6.10 31.87 4.73
C GLY A 252 5.79 30.39 5.03
N SER A 253 4.76 29.81 4.41
CA SER A 253 4.39 28.40 4.48
C SER A 253 3.79 27.96 3.14
N ALA A 254 4.03 26.74 2.74
CA ALA A 254 3.39 26.16 1.56
C ALA A 254 1.85 26.06 1.72
N GLY A 255 1.36 25.97 2.95
CA GLY A 255 -0.07 26.02 3.26
C GLY A 255 -0.73 27.36 2.99
N ASN A 256 0.04 28.45 2.92
CA ASN A 256 -0.45 29.80 2.65
C ASN A 256 -0.46 30.17 1.15
N MET A 257 -0.30 29.18 0.25
CA MET A 257 -0.33 29.42 -1.19
C MET A 257 -1.63 30.09 -1.64
N PRO A 258 -1.60 30.94 -2.71
CA PRO A 258 -2.79 31.56 -3.27
C PRO A 258 -3.85 30.52 -3.66
N ALA A 259 -5.13 30.90 -3.54
CA ALA A 259 -6.27 30.01 -3.84
C ALA A 259 -6.24 29.47 -5.28
N GLU A 260 -5.80 30.29 -6.24
CA GLU A 260 -5.66 29.89 -7.65
C GLU A 260 -4.63 28.77 -7.84
N VAL A 261 -3.46 28.90 -7.21
CA VAL A 261 -2.41 27.89 -7.23
C VAL A 261 -2.90 26.59 -6.59
N ARG A 262 -3.57 26.70 -5.45
CA ARG A 262 -4.16 25.55 -4.75
C ARG A 262 -5.20 24.85 -5.62
N GLN A 263 -6.09 25.57 -6.28
CA GLN A 263 -7.14 25.00 -7.13
C GLN A 263 -6.55 24.31 -8.38
N GLU A 264 -5.50 24.88 -8.99
CA GLU A 264 -4.82 24.26 -10.12
C GLU A 264 -4.20 22.91 -9.70
N LEU A 265 -3.46 22.88 -8.60
CA LEU A 265 -2.86 21.64 -8.05
C LEU A 265 -3.92 20.63 -7.64
N LEU A 266 -5.01 21.05 -7.01
CA LEU A 266 -6.12 20.15 -6.63
C LEU A 266 -6.81 19.54 -7.86
N ARG A 267 -7.04 20.32 -8.91
CA ARG A 267 -7.65 19.81 -10.15
C ARG A 267 -6.82 18.70 -10.74
N GLU A 268 -5.51 18.89 -10.86
CA GLU A 268 -4.59 17.90 -11.40
C GLU A 268 -4.48 16.68 -10.48
N SER A 269 -4.41 16.89 -9.17
CA SER A 269 -4.38 15.81 -8.20
C SER A 269 -5.66 14.97 -8.25
N ARG A 270 -6.85 15.59 -8.34
CA ARG A 270 -8.12 14.86 -8.52
C ARG A 270 -8.17 14.04 -9.80
N PHE A 271 -7.57 14.52 -10.88
CA PHE A 271 -7.44 13.76 -12.12
C PHE A 271 -6.57 12.51 -11.94
N LEU A 272 -5.50 12.60 -11.13
CA LEU A 272 -4.59 11.49 -10.90
C LEU A 272 -5.08 10.48 -9.84
N MET A 273 -5.95 10.88 -8.90
CA MET A 273 -6.39 9.99 -7.81
C MET A 273 -7.00 8.65 -8.26
N PRO A 274 -7.91 8.58 -9.27
CA PRO A 274 -8.44 7.30 -9.75
C PRO A 274 -7.35 6.37 -10.31
N TRP A 275 -6.34 6.92 -10.97
CA TRP A 275 -5.20 6.14 -11.48
C TRP A 275 -4.26 5.71 -10.36
N ASN A 276 -4.07 6.58 -9.37
CA ASN A 276 -3.30 6.27 -8.17
C ASN A 276 -3.92 5.15 -7.35
N ALA A 277 -5.25 5.05 -7.33
CA ALA A 277 -5.99 3.97 -6.69
C ALA A 277 -5.62 2.58 -7.24
N LEU A 278 -5.26 2.49 -8.54
CA LEU A 278 -4.79 1.24 -9.14
C LEU A 278 -3.39 0.79 -8.64
N LEU A 279 -2.66 1.67 -7.97
CA LEU A 279 -1.38 1.34 -7.34
C LEU A 279 -1.53 0.94 -5.88
N THR A 280 -2.72 1.06 -5.30
CA THR A 280 -3.00 0.72 -3.91
C THR A 280 -3.11 -0.79 -3.70
N PHE A 281 -3.12 -1.19 -2.43
CA PHE A 281 -3.17 -2.58 -2.02
C PHE A 281 -4.38 -3.34 -2.58
N ASN A 282 -5.59 -2.75 -2.49
CA ASN A 282 -6.83 -3.41 -2.88
C ASN A 282 -6.85 -3.85 -4.35
N PHE A 283 -6.43 -2.97 -5.26
CA PHE A 283 -6.38 -3.32 -6.68
C PHE A 283 -5.36 -4.43 -6.96
N ARG A 284 -4.19 -4.38 -6.32
CA ARG A 284 -3.15 -5.44 -6.42
C ARG A 284 -3.66 -6.78 -5.92
N CYS A 285 -4.31 -6.80 -4.75
CA CYS A 285 -4.95 -8.01 -4.23
C CYS A 285 -6.01 -8.53 -5.18
N GLY A 286 -6.88 -7.66 -5.70
CA GLY A 286 -7.90 -8.05 -6.68
C GLY A 286 -7.30 -8.70 -7.93
N MET A 287 -6.20 -8.14 -8.48
CA MET A 287 -5.50 -8.71 -9.63
C MET A 287 -4.80 -10.02 -9.27
N PHE A 288 -4.14 -10.10 -8.12
CA PHE A 288 -3.56 -11.35 -7.64
C PHE A 288 -4.61 -12.46 -7.48
N PHE A 289 -5.78 -12.13 -6.93
CA PHE A 289 -6.90 -13.06 -6.83
C PHE A 289 -7.37 -13.55 -8.19
N LEU A 290 -7.52 -12.63 -9.16
CA LEU A 290 -7.88 -12.98 -10.51
C LEU A 290 -6.86 -13.96 -11.12
N PHE A 291 -5.56 -13.67 -10.98
CA PHE A 291 -4.51 -14.56 -11.49
C PHE A 291 -4.51 -15.92 -10.79
N CYS A 292 -4.80 -15.99 -9.49
CA CYS A 292 -4.95 -17.27 -8.79
C CYS A 292 -6.17 -18.06 -9.30
N LEU A 293 -7.31 -17.39 -9.53
CA LEU A 293 -8.54 -18.04 -9.99
C LEU A 293 -8.44 -18.58 -11.42
N ILE A 294 -7.66 -17.92 -12.28
CA ILE A 294 -7.39 -18.41 -13.64
C ILE A 294 -6.13 -19.30 -13.73
N ASP A 295 -5.60 -19.69 -12.59
CA ASP A 295 -4.45 -20.60 -12.42
C ASP A 295 -3.12 -20.08 -13.01
N LEU A 296 -2.96 -18.76 -13.01
CA LEU A 296 -1.75 -18.06 -13.49
C LEU A 296 -1.16 -17.11 -12.42
N PRO A 297 -0.94 -17.56 -11.17
CA PRO A 297 -0.50 -16.66 -10.09
C PRO A 297 0.85 -15.96 -10.40
N LEU A 298 1.72 -16.59 -11.20
CA LEU A 298 3.01 -16.04 -11.57
C LEU A 298 2.90 -14.86 -12.55
N ALA A 299 1.82 -14.77 -13.33
CA ALA A 299 1.56 -13.63 -14.22
C ALA A 299 1.38 -12.33 -13.43
N ASN A 300 1.03 -12.40 -12.14
CA ASN A 300 0.99 -11.24 -11.26
C ASN A 300 2.33 -10.49 -11.19
N PHE A 301 3.46 -11.20 -11.19
CA PHE A 301 4.77 -10.55 -11.15
C PHE A 301 5.03 -9.71 -12.40
N LEU A 302 4.68 -10.23 -13.58
CA LEU A 302 4.80 -9.49 -14.84
C LEU A 302 3.83 -8.31 -14.89
N PHE A 303 2.61 -8.49 -14.40
CA PHE A 303 1.63 -7.41 -14.28
C PHE A 303 2.14 -6.27 -13.38
N GLU A 304 2.69 -6.57 -12.22
CA GLU A 304 3.27 -5.57 -11.32
C GLU A 304 4.48 -4.85 -11.92
N ILE A 305 5.35 -5.58 -12.58
CA ILE A 305 6.55 -5.01 -13.21
C ILE A 305 6.17 -4.12 -14.40
N ILE A 306 5.35 -4.62 -15.30
CA ILE A 306 5.07 -3.96 -16.58
C ILE A 306 3.92 -2.98 -16.45
N CYS A 307 2.71 -3.47 -16.09
CA CYS A 307 1.51 -2.64 -16.13
C CYS A 307 1.54 -1.58 -15.04
N LEU A 308 1.77 -1.98 -13.79
CA LEU A 308 1.83 -1.03 -12.67
C LEU A 308 3.11 -0.19 -12.71
N GLY A 309 4.21 -0.74 -13.23
CA GLY A 309 5.44 0.02 -13.46
C GLY A 309 5.25 1.16 -14.45
N LEU A 310 4.64 0.90 -15.61
CA LEU A 310 4.33 1.93 -16.61
C LEU A 310 3.33 2.96 -16.08
N LEU A 311 2.30 2.50 -15.35
CA LEU A 311 1.33 3.39 -14.71
C LEU A 311 2.01 4.33 -13.71
N THR A 312 2.89 3.80 -12.86
CA THR A 312 3.64 4.60 -11.88
C THR A 312 4.50 5.66 -12.56
N LEU A 313 5.21 5.28 -13.62
CA LEU A 313 6.03 6.24 -14.40
C LEU A 313 5.17 7.32 -15.05
N TRP A 314 4.01 6.96 -15.56
CA TRP A 314 3.08 7.91 -16.17
C TRP A 314 2.52 8.89 -15.15
N ILE A 315 2.03 8.42 -13.99
CA ILE A 315 1.53 9.25 -12.90
C ILE A 315 2.62 10.22 -12.42
N ASN A 316 3.83 9.70 -12.18
CA ASN A 316 4.94 10.51 -11.70
C ASN A 316 5.31 11.62 -12.71
N ARG A 317 5.45 11.28 -13.99
CA ARG A 317 5.77 12.27 -15.03
C ARG A 317 4.70 13.35 -15.15
N HIS A 318 3.43 12.97 -15.07
CA HIS A 318 2.31 13.91 -15.15
C HIS A 318 2.29 14.85 -13.96
N HIS A 319 2.41 14.32 -12.74
CA HIS A 319 2.48 15.09 -11.51
C HIS A 319 3.65 16.08 -11.52
N GLU A 320 4.86 15.63 -11.85
CA GLU A 320 6.06 16.44 -11.89
C GLU A 320 5.99 17.55 -12.97
N ALA A 321 5.41 17.24 -14.14
CA ALA A 321 5.18 18.24 -15.19
C ALA A 321 4.21 19.35 -14.72
N CYS A 322 3.14 18.98 -14.02
CA CYS A 322 2.22 19.94 -13.41
C CYS A 322 2.93 20.83 -12.37
N CYS A 323 3.68 20.23 -11.44
CA CYS A 323 4.42 20.95 -10.40
C CYS A 323 5.43 21.93 -11.02
N LYS A 324 6.13 21.53 -12.09
CA LYS A 324 7.04 22.41 -12.84
C LYS A 324 6.30 23.61 -13.42
N LYS A 325 5.19 23.37 -14.12
CA LYS A 325 4.36 24.44 -14.74
C LYS A 325 3.84 25.44 -13.70
N VAL A 326 3.33 24.94 -12.58
CA VAL A 326 2.83 25.80 -11.48
C VAL A 326 3.98 26.59 -10.85
N ARG A 327 5.14 25.97 -10.66
CA ARG A 327 6.33 26.64 -10.14
C ARG A 327 6.77 27.80 -11.05
N GLU A 328 6.81 27.60 -12.36
CA GLU A 328 7.15 28.64 -13.34
C GLU A 328 6.18 29.81 -13.27
N LYS A 329 4.86 29.56 -13.15
CA LYS A 329 3.85 30.61 -12.94
C LYS A 329 4.04 31.38 -11.64
N VAL A 330 4.37 30.69 -10.54
CA VAL A 330 4.58 31.34 -9.23
C VAL A 330 5.89 32.18 -9.23
N GLN A 331 6.89 31.82 -10.04
CA GLN A 331 8.12 32.59 -10.19
C GLN A 331 7.95 33.86 -11.02
N THR A 332 7.04 33.82 -11.98
CA THR A 332 6.73 35.02 -12.79
C THR A 332 5.98 36.05 -11.92
N PRO A 333 6.41 37.33 -11.87
CA PRO A 333 5.81 38.35 -11.01
C PRO A 333 4.38 38.69 -11.42
#